data_4f34e11cf28fc749c757e45f2ecafbf8
#
_entry.id   4f34e11cf28fc749c757e45f2ecafbf8
#
_cell.length_a   1.000
_cell.length_b   1.000
_cell.length_c   1.000
_cell.angle_alpha   90.00
_cell.angle_beta   90.00
_cell.angle_gamma   90.00
#
_symmetry.space_group_name_H-M   'P 1'
#
loop_
_entity.id
_entity.type
_entity.pdbx_description
1 polymer ?
#
loop_
_entity_poly.entity_id
_entity_poly.type
_entity_poly.pdbx_seq_one_letter_code
_entity_poly.pdbx_strand_id
1 'polypeptide(L)'
;AQNLFIKNNTGLVIEKYLTWIGLFNWIPFFWVFYASQGFLKIKSDRISISYILTLGTIPVIISGIGQYFFNWIGPFKFLNGFIVWYQRPINEISGLTGLFNHANYAGSWLTIILPLCIAQIFNTSKNKFKSFLLSFILLGIIICIFLTNSRNAWGSSIFSIPLIFGISSLWWFLPFVFFITTIILITTQNIFK
;
A
#
# COMPACT_ATOMS: atom_id res chain seq x y z
N ALA A 1 5.92 25.66 0.78
CA ALA A 1 7.05 24.87 0.27
C ALA A 1 7.61 25.41 -1.07
N GLN A 2 7.09 26.55 -1.59
CA GLN A 2 7.52 27.09 -2.90
C GLN A 2 8.58 28.21 -2.82
N ASN A 3 9.01 28.62 -1.64
CA ASN A 3 9.95 29.76 -1.48
C ASN A 3 11.40 29.35 -1.14
N LEU A 4 11.80 28.11 -1.39
CA LEU A 4 13.20 27.67 -1.17
C LEU A 4 14.08 27.68 -2.43
N PHE A 5 13.56 28.20 -3.54
CA PHE A 5 14.39 28.48 -4.73
C PHE A 5 14.90 29.90 -4.72
N ILE A 6 15.62 30.30 -3.67
CA ILE A 6 16.48 31.47 -3.74
C ILE A 6 17.70 31.05 -4.53
N LYS A 7 17.78 31.53 -5.77
CA LYS A 7 18.86 31.37 -6.71
C LYS A 7 20.09 32.16 -6.23
N ASN A 8 20.78 31.65 -5.23
CA ASN A 8 22.10 32.11 -4.83
C ASN A 8 23.05 30.92 -4.91
N ASN A 9 24.32 31.15 -5.15
CA ASN A 9 25.42 30.18 -5.28
C ASN A 9 25.52 29.11 -4.17
N THR A 10 24.59 29.09 -3.23
CA THR A 10 24.41 28.09 -2.17
C THR A 10 23.54 26.90 -2.61
N GLY A 11 22.91 26.94 -3.77
CA GLY A 11 22.00 25.87 -4.23
C GLY A 11 22.65 24.50 -4.33
N LEU A 12 23.89 24.45 -4.82
CA LEU A 12 24.66 23.21 -4.92
C LEU A 12 25.00 22.60 -3.55
N VAL A 13 25.19 23.42 -2.53
CA VAL A 13 25.52 22.95 -1.17
C VAL A 13 24.28 22.37 -0.50
N ILE A 14 23.12 22.97 -0.69
CA ILE A 14 21.83 22.51 -0.15
C ILE A 14 21.43 21.18 -0.80
N GLU A 15 21.60 21.03 -2.11
CA GLU A 15 21.33 19.77 -2.82
C GLU A 15 22.23 18.62 -2.33
N LYS A 16 23.49 18.89 -2.05
CA LYS A 16 24.43 17.91 -1.52
C LYS A 16 24.03 17.42 -0.13
N TYR A 17 23.59 18.31 0.74
CA TYR A 17 23.08 17.94 2.07
C TYR A 17 21.74 17.19 2.00
N LEU A 18 20.84 17.56 1.11
CA LEU A 18 19.55 16.87 0.91
C LEU A 18 19.77 15.42 0.46
N THR A 19 20.74 15.14 -0.37
CA THR A 19 21.09 13.78 -0.78
C THR A 19 21.52 12.92 0.41
N TRP A 20 22.36 13.48 1.30
CA TRP A 20 22.80 12.79 2.52
C TRP A 20 21.65 12.57 3.50
N ILE A 21 20.80 13.55 3.71
CA ILE A 21 19.58 13.43 4.54
C ILE A 21 18.67 12.34 3.98
N GLY A 22 18.48 12.30 2.66
CA GLY A 22 17.75 11.23 1.98
C GLY A 22 18.34 9.86 2.26
N LEU A 23 19.66 9.71 2.19
CA LEU A 23 20.35 8.47 2.49
C LEU A 23 20.18 8.06 3.96
N PHE A 24 20.34 9.00 4.90
CA PHE A 24 20.16 8.75 6.33
C PHE A 24 18.74 8.27 6.68
N ASN A 25 17.72 8.70 5.96
CA ASN A 25 16.36 8.24 6.15
C ASN A 25 16.17 6.75 5.81
N TRP A 26 17.03 6.16 4.99
CA TRP A 26 17.00 4.73 4.64
C TRP A 26 17.70 3.83 5.66
N ILE A 27 18.61 4.37 6.46
CA ILE A 27 19.38 3.59 7.46
C ILE A 27 18.48 2.84 8.44
N PRO A 28 17.43 3.46 9.05
CA PRO A 28 16.52 2.75 9.94
C PRO A 28 15.81 1.57 9.25
N PHE A 29 15.45 1.71 7.98
CA PHE A 29 14.80 0.64 7.22
C PHE A 29 15.74 -0.53 6.95
N PHE A 30 17.00 -0.27 6.58
CA PHE A 30 18.00 -1.32 6.43
C PHE A 30 18.30 -2.01 7.76
N TRP A 31 18.37 -1.25 8.85
CA TRP A 31 18.57 -1.81 10.17
C TRP A 31 17.42 -2.70 10.61
N VAL A 32 16.17 -2.25 10.44
CA VAL A 32 14.97 -3.06 10.70
C VAL A 32 14.95 -4.31 9.83
N PHE A 33 15.29 -4.20 8.56
CA PHE A 33 15.37 -5.33 7.64
C PHE A 33 16.41 -6.37 8.13
N TYR A 34 17.60 -5.92 8.50
CA TYR A 34 18.65 -6.79 9.01
C TYR A 34 18.28 -7.43 10.36
N ALA A 35 17.77 -6.65 11.29
CA ALA A 35 17.37 -7.12 12.60
C ALA A 35 16.19 -8.11 12.51
N SER A 36 15.23 -7.89 11.61
CA SER A 36 14.07 -8.76 11.43
C SER A 36 14.45 -10.17 10.98
N GLN A 37 15.55 -10.34 10.27
CA GLN A 37 16.00 -11.66 9.80
C GLN A 37 16.29 -12.63 10.95
N GLY A 38 16.77 -12.11 12.07
CA GLY A 38 16.98 -12.91 13.28
C GLY A 38 15.69 -13.47 13.88
N PHE A 39 14.63 -12.66 13.87
CA PHE A 39 13.32 -13.00 14.43
C PHE A 39 12.44 -13.82 13.46
N LEU A 40 12.64 -13.70 12.15
CA LEU A 40 11.80 -14.35 11.15
C LEU A 40 12.25 -15.76 10.74
N LYS A 41 13.17 -16.38 11.50
CA LYS A 41 13.69 -17.74 11.21
C LYS A 41 12.60 -18.81 11.41
N ILE A 42 11.81 -18.69 12.45
CA ILE A 42 10.82 -19.67 12.84
C ILE A 42 9.50 -19.41 12.09
N LYS A 43 8.85 -20.47 11.61
CA LYS A 43 7.59 -20.37 10.86
C LYS A 43 6.46 -19.73 11.68
N SER A 44 6.37 -20.05 13.00
CA SER A 44 5.38 -19.46 13.90
C SER A 44 5.48 -17.94 13.98
N ASP A 45 6.71 -17.41 14.04
CA ASP A 45 6.94 -15.98 14.20
C ASP A 45 6.57 -15.23 12.92
N ARG A 46 6.89 -15.82 11.75
CA ARG A 46 6.44 -15.26 10.46
C ARG A 46 4.92 -15.21 10.35
N ILE A 47 4.23 -16.24 10.80
CA ILE A 47 2.78 -16.28 10.83
C ILE A 47 2.23 -15.22 11.78
N SER A 48 2.79 -15.09 12.99
CA SER A 48 2.35 -14.12 13.98
C SER A 48 2.53 -12.68 13.49
N ILE A 49 3.69 -12.36 12.93
CA ILE A 49 3.95 -11.03 12.36
C ILE A 49 3.03 -10.74 11.19
N SER A 50 2.80 -11.72 10.32
CA SER A 50 1.84 -11.58 9.24
C SER A 50 0.42 -11.26 9.74
N TYR A 51 -0.03 -11.90 10.84
CA TYR A 51 -1.30 -11.56 11.47
C TYR A 51 -1.33 -10.15 12.04
N ILE A 52 -0.29 -9.74 12.75
CA ILE A 52 -0.19 -8.40 13.32
C ILE A 52 -0.26 -7.34 12.22
N LEU A 53 0.45 -7.52 11.13
CA LEU A 53 0.45 -6.60 9.98
C LEU A 53 -0.93 -6.54 9.31
N THR A 54 -1.57 -7.69 9.12
CA THR A 54 -2.92 -7.77 8.52
C THR A 54 -3.96 -7.10 9.42
N LEU A 55 -3.94 -7.36 10.73
CA LEU A 55 -4.84 -6.70 11.68
C LEU A 55 -4.54 -5.19 11.81
N GLY A 56 -3.27 -4.80 11.78
CA GLY A 56 -2.85 -3.40 11.77
C GLY A 56 -3.30 -2.63 10.53
N THR A 57 -3.75 -3.32 9.48
CA THR A 57 -4.30 -2.69 8.28
C THR A 57 -5.79 -2.31 8.44
N ILE A 58 -6.49 -2.86 9.45
CA ILE A 58 -7.90 -2.53 9.69
C ILE A 58 -8.13 -1.02 9.87
N PRO A 59 -7.37 -0.29 10.69
CA PRO A 59 -7.50 1.16 10.78
C PRO A 59 -7.30 1.88 9.45
N VAL A 60 -6.38 1.37 8.60
CA VAL A 60 -6.14 1.94 7.26
C VAL A 60 -7.37 1.77 6.37
N ILE A 61 -7.99 0.58 6.40
CA ILE A 61 -9.22 0.30 5.64
C ILE A 61 -10.37 1.17 6.14
N ILE A 62 -10.59 1.23 7.45
CA ILE A 62 -11.67 2.01 8.05
C ILE A 62 -11.52 3.49 7.70
N SER A 63 -10.32 4.05 7.89
CA SER A 63 -10.06 5.45 7.57
C SER A 63 -10.19 5.74 6.08
N GLY A 64 -9.74 4.81 5.23
CA GLY A 64 -9.85 4.95 3.78
C GLY A 64 -11.30 4.93 3.30
N ILE A 65 -12.10 3.98 3.77
CA ILE A 65 -13.54 3.89 3.48
C ILE A 65 -14.26 5.11 4.05
N GLY A 66 -13.92 5.53 5.28
CA GLY A 66 -14.45 6.74 5.90
C GLY A 66 -14.14 8.00 5.10
N GLN A 67 -12.93 8.12 4.58
CA GLN A 67 -12.53 9.22 3.70
C GLN A 67 -13.35 9.24 2.42
N TYR A 68 -13.54 8.10 1.77
CA TYR A 68 -14.15 8.02 0.45
C TYR A 68 -15.69 8.16 0.50
N PHE A 69 -16.35 7.46 1.41
CA PHE A 69 -17.80 7.40 1.46
C PHE A 69 -18.43 8.37 2.46
N PHE A 70 -17.72 8.76 3.51
CA PHE A 70 -18.23 9.60 4.59
C PHE A 70 -17.55 10.97 4.67
N ASN A 71 -16.67 11.30 3.71
CA ASN A 71 -15.95 12.56 3.68
C ASN A 71 -15.25 12.88 5.01
N TRP A 72 -14.63 11.85 5.63
CA TRP A 72 -13.82 12.05 6.83
C TRP A 72 -12.57 12.85 6.47
N ILE A 73 -12.65 14.17 6.69
CA ILE A 73 -11.61 15.11 6.36
C ILE A 73 -11.12 15.71 7.67
N GLY A 74 -9.80 15.53 7.96
CA GLY A 74 -9.17 16.05 9.18
C GLY A 74 -8.94 17.56 9.13
N PRO A 75 -8.46 18.15 10.22
CA PRO A 75 -7.56 17.53 11.21
C PRO A 75 -8.28 16.80 12.36
N PHE A 76 -7.92 15.55 12.59
CA PHE A 76 -8.34 14.81 13.79
C PHE A 76 -7.30 14.99 14.89
N LYS A 77 -7.74 15.49 16.05
CA LYS A 77 -6.88 15.74 17.21
C LYS A 77 -7.10 14.65 18.25
N PHE A 78 -6.06 13.93 18.60
CA PHE A 78 -6.07 12.92 19.66
C PHE A 78 -5.14 13.36 20.81
N LEU A 79 -5.41 12.88 22.02
CA LEU A 79 -4.61 13.16 23.23
C LEU A 79 -4.36 14.66 23.43
N ASN A 80 -5.44 15.47 23.50
CA ASN A 80 -5.36 16.92 23.67
C ASN A 80 -4.52 17.66 22.62
N GLY A 81 -4.40 17.10 21.40
CA GLY A 81 -3.64 17.71 20.31
C GLY A 81 -2.18 17.27 20.22
N PHE A 82 -1.74 16.34 21.07
CA PHE A 82 -0.40 15.75 20.97
C PHE A 82 -0.23 14.96 19.65
N ILE A 83 -1.29 14.29 19.19
CA ILE A 83 -1.34 13.64 17.90
C ILE A 83 -2.36 14.38 17.05
N VAL A 84 -1.91 15.00 15.97
CA VAL A 84 -2.76 15.64 14.98
C VAL A 84 -2.63 14.86 13.67
N TRP A 85 -3.71 14.22 13.26
CA TRP A 85 -3.75 13.50 11.99
C TRP A 85 -4.59 14.29 10.99
N TYR A 86 -3.99 14.62 9.86
CA TYR A 86 -4.62 15.36 8.79
C TYR A 86 -4.96 14.45 7.64
N GLN A 87 -6.25 14.24 7.39
CA GLN A 87 -6.75 13.51 6.23
C GLN A 87 -7.20 14.49 5.16
N ARG A 88 -6.62 14.35 3.96
CA ARG A 88 -6.89 15.26 2.86
C ARG A 88 -8.24 14.97 2.22
N PRO A 89 -8.95 15.99 1.67
CA PRO A 89 -10.11 15.76 0.83
C PRO A 89 -9.69 15.00 -0.43
N ILE A 90 -10.57 14.11 -0.89
CA ILE A 90 -10.39 13.42 -2.17
C ILE A 90 -10.80 14.38 -3.26
N ASN A 91 -9.84 14.76 -4.09
CA ASN A 91 -10.11 15.49 -5.33
C ASN A 91 -10.22 14.47 -6.47
N GLU A 92 -10.80 14.88 -7.61
CA GLU A 92 -10.98 14.01 -8.79
C GLU A 92 -9.69 13.32 -9.28
N ILE A 93 -8.53 13.92 -9.00
CA ILE A 93 -7.20 13.43 -9.42
C ILE A 93 -6.51 12.63 -8.29
N SER A 94 -6.89 12.83 -7.02
CA SER A 94 -6.27 12.18 -5.87
C SER A 94 -7.14 11.05 -5.37
N GLY A 95 -6.61 9.83 -5.40
CA GLY A 95 -7.28 8.67 -4.80
C GLY A 95 -7.25 8.67 -3.27
N LEU A 96 -7.81 7.62 -2.69
CA LEU A 96 -7.85 7.34 -1.26
C LEU A 96 -6.43 7.37 -0.66
N THR A 97 -6.26 8.13 0.41
CA THR A 97 -5.01 8.21 1.17
C THR A 97 -5.08 7.47 2.51
N GLY A 98 -6.26 7.34 3.10
CA GLY A 98 -6.46 6.74 4.41
C GLY A 98 -5.60 7.43 5.47
N LEU A 99 -4.83 6.64 6.23
CA LEU A 99 -3.89 7.12 7.25
C LEU A 99 -2.60 7.71 6.69
N PHE A 100 -2.39 7.63 5.37
CA PHE A 100 -1.16 8.09 4.71
C PHE A 100 -1.35 9.49 4.12
N ASN A 101 -0.24 10.19 3.91
CA ASN A 101 -0.24 11.52 3.31
C ASN A 101 -0.47 11.51 1.79
N HIS A 102 -0.33 10.35 1.15
CA HIS A 102 -0.43 10.21 -0.30
C HIS A 102 -1.02 8.86 -0.71
N ALA A 103 -1.85 8.84 -1.76
CA ALA A 103 -2.51 7.64 -2.25
C ALA A 103 -1.54 6.51 -2.66
N ASN A 104 -0.37 6.87 -3.22
CA ASN A 104 0.65 5.88 -3.58
C ASN A 104 1.22 5.16 -2.35
N TYR A 105 1.37 5.83 -1.20
CA TYR A 105 1.84 5.18 0.03
C TYR A 105 0.78 4.24 0.60
N ALA A 106 -0.49 4.65 0.58
CA ALA A 106 -1.60 3.78 0.94
C ALA A 106 -1.65 2.54 0.05
N GLY A 107 -1.56 2.75 -1.27
CA GLY A 107 -1.53 1.68 -2.25
C GLY A 107 -0.35 0.72 -2.04
N SER A 108 0.85 1.22 -1.81
CA SER A 108 2.04 0.40 -1.55
C SER A 108 1.89 -0.44 -0.28
N TRP A 109 1.38 0.16 0.82
CA TRP A 109 1.09 -0.57 2.05
C TRP A 109 0.11 -1.71 1.81
N LEU A 110 -1.03 -1.40 1.21
CA LEU A 110 -2.09 -2.38 0.94
C LEU A 110 -1.60 -3.52 0.03
N THR A 111 -0.76 -3.21 -0.94
CA THR A 111 -0.17 -4.21 -1.86
C THR A 111 0.80 -5.16 -1.16
N ILE A 112 1.56 -4.68 -0.16
CA ILE A 112 2.44 -5.52 0.66
C ILE A 112 1.61 -6.46 1.55
N ILE A 113 0.48 -5.98 2.09
CA ILE A 113 -0.36 -6.76 2.99
C ILE A 113 -1.25 -7.77 2.23
N LEU A 114 -1.62 -7.48 0.99
CA LEU A 114 -2.46 -8.34 0.16
C LEU A 114 -1.98 -9.80 0.14
N PRO A 115 -0.74 -10.11 -0.26
CA PRO A 115 -0.23 -11.49 -0.28
C PRO A 115 -0.19 -12.13 1.10
N LEU A 116 0.10 -11.37 2.15
CA LEU A 116 0.13 -11.88 3.52
C LEU A 116 -1.27 -12.31 3.97
N CYS A 117 -2.29 -11.51 3.67
CA CYS A 117 -3.68 -11.81 3.98
C CYS A 117 -4.17 -13.06 3.25
N ILE A 118 -3.87 -13.19 1.96
CA ILE A 118 -4.21 -14.36 1.15
C ILE A 118 -3.55 -15.63 1.73
N ALA A 119 -2.25 -15.58 2.02
CA ALA A 119 -1.53 -16.71 2.59
C ALA A 119 -2.10 -17.16 3.95
N GLN A 120 -2.58 -16.20 4.76
CA GLN A 120 -3.23 -16.51 6.04
C GLN A 120 -4.58 -17.20 5.86
N ILE A 121 -5.38 -16.80 4.88
CA ILE A 121 -6.66 -17.48 4.58
C ILE A 121 -6.40 -18.95 4.28
N PHE A 122 -5.42 -19.26 3.44
CA PHE A 122 -5.06 -20.65 3.13
C PHE A 122 -4.55 -21.41 4.35
N ASN A 123 -3.74 -20.77 5.19
CA ASN A 123 -3.20 -21.43 6.39
C ASN A 123 -4.27 -21.63 7.48
N THR A 124 -5.34 -20.84 7.49
CA THR A 124 -6.39 -20.83 8.51
C THR A 124 -7.65 -21.58 8.08
N SER A 125 -7.62 -22.31 6.97
CA SER A 125 -8.81 -22.99 6.37
C SER A 125 -9.60 -23.89 7.33
N LYS A 126 -8.97 -24.42 8.39
CA LYS A 126 -9.62 -25.24 9.42
C LYS A 126 -10.57 -24.45 10.33
N ASN A 127 -10.36 -23.16 10.52
CA ASN A 127 -11.20 -22.30 11.37
C ASN A 127 -12.05 -21.37 10.48
N LYS A 128 -13.28 -21.78 10.21
CA LYS A 128 -14.21 -21.07 9.32
C LYS A 128 -14.43 -19.61 9.73
N PHE A 129 -14.55 -19.32 11.02
CA PHE A 129 -14.76 -17.96 11.52
C PHE A 129 -13.57 -17.05 11.25
N LYS A 130 -12.35 -17.51 11.55
CA LYS A 130 -11.12 -16.76 11.26
C LYS A 130 -10.94 -16.56 9.76
N SER A 131 -11.21 -17.59 8.96
CA SER A 131 -11.12 -17.48 7.50
C SER A 131 -12.12 -16.49 6.94
N PHE A 132 -13.36 -16.45 7.46
CA PHE A 132 -14.36 -15.47 7.10
C PHE A 132 -13.91 -14.03 7.42
N LEU A 133 -13.39 -13.81 8.63
CA LEU A 133 -12.89 -12.49 9.03
C LEU A 133 -11.74 -12.01 8.14
N LEU A 134 -10.77 -12.88 7.84
CA LEU A 134 -9.67 -12.58 6.94
C LEU A 134 -10.15 -12.29 5.51
N SER A 135 -11.15 -13.01 5.04
CA SER A 135 -11.75 -12.76 3.72
C SER A 135 -12.43 -11.40 3.66
N PHE A 136 -13.06 -10.97 4.75
CA PHE A 136 -13.65 -9.64 4.84
C PHE A 136 -12.58 -8.53 4.82
N ILE A 137 -11.47 -8.74 5.55
CA ILE A 137 -10.31 -7.83 5.50
C ILE A 137 -9.71 -7.79 4.09
N LEU A 138 -9.55 -8.94 3.44
CA LEU A 138 -9.06 -9.04 2.06
C LEU A 138 -9.93 -8.24 1.08
N LEU A 139 -11.25 -8.37 1.20
CA LEU A 139 -12.18 -7.59 0.39
C LEU A 139 -11.99 -6.07 0.61
N GLY A 140 -11.84 -5.65 1.87
CA GLY A 140 -11.54 -4.26 2.21
C GLY A 140 -10.21 -3.77 1.60
N ILE A 141 -9.16 -4.60 1.65
CA ILE A 141 -7.86 -4.31 1.02
C ILE A 141 -8.03 -4.09 -0.49
N ILE A 142 -8.73 -5.00 -1.17
CA ILE A 142 -8.94 -4.92 -2.62
C ILE A 142 -9.71 -3.65 -2.98
N ILE A 143 -10.81 -3.36 -2.29
CA ILE A 143 -11.61 -2.14 -2.50
C ILE A 143 -10.71 -0.90 -2.30
N CYS A 144 -9.96 -0.83 -1.21
CA CYS A 144 -9.10 0.31 -0.94
C CYS A 144 -7.99 0.47 -1.99
N ILE A 145 -7.39 -0.62 -2.50
CA ILE A 145 -6.42 -0.57 -3.60
C ILE A 145 -7.03 0.09 -4.84
N PHE A 146 -8.26 -0.29 -5.22
CA PHE A 146 -8.96 0.33 -6.33
C PHE A 146 -9.19 1.82 -6.09
N LEU A 147 -9.64 2.20 -4.89
CA LEU A 147 -9.95 3.58 -4.53
C LEU A 147 -8.71 4.48 -4.42
N THR A 148 -7.49 3.92 -4.30
CA THR A 148 -6.26 4.73 -4.31
C THR A 148 -5.98 5.36 -5.67
N ASN A 149 -6.57 4.89 -6.77
CA ASN A 149 -6.25 5.28 -8.15
C ASN A 149 -4.75 5.20 -8.48
N SER A 150 -3.97 4.41 -7.73
CA SER A 150 -2.54 4.26 -7.92
C SER A 150 -2.24 3.16 -8.94
N ARG A 151 -1.73 3.54 -10.12
CA ARG A 151 -1.32 2.57 -11.15
C ARG A 151 -0.25 1.61 -10.62
N ASN A 152 0.66 2.10 -9.78
CA ASN A 152 1.70 1.26 -9.17
C ASN A 152 1.10 0.21 -8.22
N ALA A 153 0.07 0.58 -7.44
CA ALA A 153 -0.61 -0.36 -6.55
C ALA A 153 -1.35 -1.45 -7.35
N TRP A 154 -1.98 -1.10 -8.45
CA TRP A 154 -2.65 -2.07 -9.30
C TRP A 154 -1.65 -3.04 -9.94
N GLY A 155 -0.58 -2.51 -10.54
CA GLY A 155 0.46 -3.33 -11.16
C GLY A 155 1.11 -4.27 -10.13
N SER A 156 1.56 -3.76 -9.00
CA SER A 156 2.21 -4.58 -7.96
C SER A 156 1.26 -5.59 -7.31
N SER A 157 -0.05 -5.30 -7.21
CA SER A 157 -1.05 -6.29 -6.75
C SER A 157 -1.14 -7.49 -7.71
N ILE A 158 -1.15 -7.26 -9.01
CA ILE A 158 -1.16 -8.32 -10.02
C ILE A 158 0.10 -9.16 -9.90
N PHE A 159 1.26 -8.54 -9.74
CA PHE A 159 2.53 -9.26 -9.57
C PHE A 159 2.67 -10.00 -8.24
N SER A 160 1.97 -9.55 -7.19
CA SER A 160 2.02 -10.22 -5.88
C SER A 160 1.32 -11.59 -5.87
N ILE A 161 0.31 -11.80 -6.70
CA ILE A 161 -0.45 -13.05 -6.77
C ILE A 161 0.42 -14.23 -7.24
N PRO A 162 1.20 -14.13 -8.32
CA PRO A 162 2.12 -15.20 -8.72
C PRO A 162 3.19 -15.53 -7.67
N LEU A 163 3.59 -14.56 -6.84
CA LEU A 163 4.54 -14.81 -5.75
C LEU A 163 3.97 -15.75 -4.68
N ILE A 164 2.66 -15.75 -4.48
CA ILE A 164 1.99 -16.64 -3.51
C ILE A 164 1.86 -18.05 -4.06
N PHE A 165 1.43 -18.17 -5.32
CA PHE A 165 1.11 -19.44 -5.96
C PHE A 165 2.32 -20.10 -6.63
N GLY A 166 3.48 -19.44 -6.63
CA GLY A 166 4.70 -19.88 -7.30
C GLY A 166 4.80 -19.44 -8.76
N ILE A 167 6.03 -19.49 -9.29
CA ILE A 167 6.36 -19.00 -10.64
C ILE A 167 5.58 -19.77 -11.74
N SER A 168 5.23 -21.03 -11.50
CA SER A 168 4.41 -21.82 -12.42
C SER A 168 3.01 -21.25 -12.63
N SER A 169 2.47 -20.49 -11.67
CA SER A 169 1.17 -19.82 -11.83
C SER A 169 1.22 -18.66 -12.82
N LEU A 170 2.40 -18.09 -13.11
CA LEU A 170 2.58 -17.04 -14.10
C LEU A 170 2.07 -17.46 -15.49
N TRP A 171 2.23 -18.73 -15.85
CA TRP A 171 1.74 -19.26 -17.14
C TRP A 171 0.21 -19.14 -17.30
N TRP A 172 -0.52 -19.22 -16.19
CA TRP A 172 -1.97 -19.05 -16.18
C TRP A 172 -2.38 -17.56 -16.16
N PHE A 173 -1.54 -16.69 -15.58
CA PHE A 173 -1.80 -15.25 -15.52
C PHE A 173 -1.40 -14.51 -16.78
N LEU A 174 -0.37 -14.96 -17.51
CA LEU A 174 0.10 -14.30 -18.76
C LEU A 174 -1.01 -14.11 -19.81
N PRO A 175 -1.82 -15.13 -20.17
CA PRO A 175 -2.90 -14.93 -21.12
C PRO A 175 -3.98 -13.97 -20.62
N PHE A 176 -4.25 -13.95 -19.30
CA PHE A 176 -5.22 -13.03 -18.71
C PHE A 176 -4.73 -11.57 -18.73
N VAL A 177 -3.46 -11.35 -18.42
CA VAL A 177 -2.83 -10.01 -18.50
C VAL A 177 -2.79 -9.54 -19.96
N PHE A 178 -2.45 -10.44 -20.90
CA PHE A 178 -2.46 -10.14 -22.33
C PHE A 178 -3.87 -9.78 -22.82
N PHE A 179 -4.89 -10.48 -22.38
CA PHE A 179 -6.28 -10.21 -22.73
C PHE A 179 -6.76 -8.86 -22.23
N ILE A 180 -6.44 -8.50 -20.97
CA ILE A 180 -6.77 -7.20 -20.39
C ILE A 180 -6.03 -6.07 -21.12
N THR A 181 -4.74 -6.23 -21.40
CA THR A 181 -3.96 -5.21 -22.12
C THR A 181 -4.48 -4.99 -23.54
N THR A 182 -4.89 -6.04 -24.25
CA THR A 182 -5.52 -5.92 -25.57
C THR A 182 -6.86 -5.19 -25.51
N ILE A 183 -7.70 -5.48 -24.53
CA ILE A 183 -8.97 -4.75 -24.33
C ILE A 183 -8.70 -3.26 -24.09
N ILE A 184 -7.75 -2.93 -23.20
CA ILE A 184 -7.39 -1.54 -22.91
C ILE A 184 -6.88 -0.84 -24.17
N LEU A 185 -6.04 -1.48 -24.97
CA LEU A 185 -5.53 -0.93 -26.22
C LEU A 185 -6.64 -0.68 -27.24
N ILE A 186 -7.58 -1.60 -27.37
CA ILE A 186 -8.72 -1.45 -28.29
C ILE A 186 -9.65 -0.31 -27.84
N THR A 187 -9.92 -0.22 -26.54
CA THR A 187 -10.77 0.85 -25.99
C THR A 187 -10.11 2.23 -26.12
N THR A 188 -8.79 2.31 -25.88
CA THR A 188 -8.08 3.59 -26.06
C THR A 188 -7.99 4.03 -27.51
N GLN A 189 -7.85 3.12 -28.48
CA GLN A 189 -7.88 3.47 -29.90
C GLN A 189 -9.25 3.99 -30.37
N ASN A 190 -10.35 3.55 -29.75
CA ASN A 190 -11.69 4.01 -30.09
C ASN A 190 -12.04 5.38 -29.48
N ILE A 191 -11.27 5.86 -28.51
CA ILE A 191 -11.47 7.19 -27.88
C ILE A 191 -10.71 8.29 -28.68
N PHE A 192 -9.68 7.91 -29.45
CA PHE A 192 -8.88 8.83 -30.26
C PHE A 192 -9.29 8.90 -31.75
N LYS A 193 -10.38 8.25 -32.13
CA LYS A 193 -11.08 8.46 -33.41
C LYS A 193 -12.32 9.30 -33.19
#